data_70036c63c6bc3eee6e6eb11def1343c4
#
_entry.id   70036c63c6bc3eee6e6eb11def1343c4
#
_cell.length_a   1.000
_cell.length_b   1.000
_cell.length_c   1.000
_cell.angle_alpha   90.00
_cell.angle_beta   90.00
_cell.angle_gamma   90.00
#
_symmetry.space_group_name_H-M   'P 1'
#
loop_
_entity.id
_entity.type
_entity.pdbx_description
1 polymer ?
#
loop_
_entity_poly.entity_id
_entity_poly.type
_entity_poly.pdbx_seq_one_letter_code
_entity_poly.pdbx_strand_id
1 'polypeptide(L)'
;MAHFTLNVNGALHQVDVEPDTPILWVLRDHLNLVGTKYGCGIAQCGACTIHLNGMATRACQLQVSMVGNSEITTIEGLSENGEHPVQQAWLEEDVPQCGYCQTGQIMSAVSLLKNNPHPSDEQIEMGMSGNLCRCGTYTRIKKAIKRASNN
;
A
#
# COMPACT_ATOMS: atom_id res chain seq x y z
N MET A 1 -14.32 -8.25 -22.51
CA MET A 1 -13.80 -7.09 -21.79
C MET A 1 -14.93 -6.15 -21.41
N ALA A 2 -14.86 -5.58 -20.24
CA ALA A 2 -15.84 -4.59 -19.78
C ALA A 2 -15.15 -3.25 -19.52
N HIS A 3 -15.91 -2.18 -19.63
CA HIS A 3 -15.44 -0.83 -19.43
C HIS A 3 -15.62 -0.43 -17.96
N PHE A 4 -14.55 0.01 -17.30
CA PHE A 4 -14.57 0.47 -15.91
C PHE A 4 -14.05 1.89 -15.81
N THR A 5 -14.69 2.70 -14.95
CA THR A 5 -14.19 4.01 -14.55
C THR A 5 -13.74 3.90 -13.08
N LEU A 6 -12.46 4.15 -12.84
CA LEU A 6 -11.83 4.02 -11.53
C LEU A 6 -11.34 5.38 -11.03
N ASN A 7 -11.58 5.68 -9.77
CA ASN A 7 -10.97 6.83 -9.10
C ASN A 7 -9.65 6.38 -8.46
N VAL A 8 -8.52 6.78 -9.05
CA VAL A 8 -7.19 6.41 -8.57
C VAL A 8 -6.38 7.69 -8.33
N ASN A 9 -5.94 7.87 -7.10
CA ASN A 9 -5.15 9.02 -6.67
C ASN A 9 -5.83 10.37 -7.00
N GLY A 10 -7.16 10.41 -6.83
CA GLY A 10 -7.94 11.62 -7.07
C GLY A 10 -8.27 11.92 -8.54
N ALA A 11 -7.92 11.03 -9.47
CA ALA A 11 -8.21 11.18 -10.89
C ALA A 11 -9.06 10.01 -11.40
N LEU A 12 -9.97 10.29 -12.34
CA LEU A 12 -10.79 9.27 -12.98
C LEU A 12 -10.04 8.66 -14.17
N HIS A 13 -9.94 7.36 -14.18
CA HIS A 13 -9.31 6.57 -15.24
C HIS A 13 -10.30 5.60 -15.86
N GLN A 14 -10.26 5.48 -17.18
CA GLN A 14 -11.08 4.52 -17.92
C GLN A 14 -10.20 3.37 -18.38
N VAL A 15 -10.64 2.14 -18.11
CA VAL A 15 -9.92 0.93 -18.51
C VAL A 15 -10.88 -0.11 -19.07
N ASP A 16 -10.42 -0.83 -20.08
CA ASP A 16 -11.15 -1.94 -20.71
C ASP A 16 -10.43 -3.23 -20.37
N VAL A 17 -10.99 -3.99 -19.43
CA VAL A 17 -10.38 -5.23 -18.91
C VAL A 17 -11.47 -6.25 -18.58
N GLU A 18 -11.09 -7.51 -18.36
CA GLU A 18 -12.02 -8.51 -17.85
C GLU A 18 -12.45 -8.17 -16.41
N PRO A 19 -13.72 -8.43 -16.04
CA PRO A 19 -14.26 -8.05 -14.72
C PRO A 19 -13.53 -8.67 -13.53
N ASP A 20 -12.88 -9.81 -13.72
CA ASP A 20 -12.11 -10.54 -12.71
C ASP A 20 -10.63 -10.13 -12.66
N THR A 21 -10.21 -9.18 -13.50
CA THR A 21 -8.83 -8.68 -13.49
C THR A 21 -8.48 -8.10 -12.13
N PRO A 22 -7.41 -8.58 -11.46
CA PRO A 22 -6.95 -7.98 -10.21
C PRO A 22 -6.52 -6.52 -10.39
N ILE A 23 -6.87 -5.67 -9.44
CA ILE A 23 -6.49 -4.24 -9.45
C ILE A 23 -4.98 -4.06 -9.56
N LEU A 24 -4.18 -4.96 -8.99
CA LEU A 24 -2.72 -4.92 -9.12
C LEU A 24 -2.27 -4.78 -10.57
N TRP A 25 -2.85 -5.56 -11.48
CA TRP A 25 -2.48 -5.53 -12.90
C TRP A 25 -3.08 -4.32 -13.63
N VAL A 26 -4.27 -3.89 -13.24
CA VAL A 26 -4.84 -2.64 -13.76
C VAL A 26 -3.91 -1.46 -13.45
N LEU A 27 -3.44 -1.34 -12.21
CA LEU A 27 -2.52 -0.28 -11.79
C LEU A 27 -1.20 -0.34 -12.58
N ARG A 28 -0.59 -1.53 -12.66
CA ARG A 28 0.74 -1.68 -13.25
C ARG A 28 0.74 -1.65 -14.77
N ASP A 29 -0.20 -2.36 -15.41
CA ASP A 29 -0.14 -2.62 -16.86
C ASP A 29 -0.99 -1.64 -17.67
N HIS A 30 -2.04 -1.06 -17.08
CA HIS A 30 -2.92 -0.12 -17.77
C HIS A 30 -2.69 1.34 -17.35
N LEU A 31 -2.36 1.59 -16.08
CA LEU A 31 -2.16 2.95 -15.56
C LEU A 31 -0.68 3.32 -15.35
N ASN A 32 0.25 2.40 -15.58
CA ASN A 32 1.70 2.59 -15.37
C ASN A 32 2.08 2.99 -13.93
N LEU A 33 1.24 2.65 -12.96
CA LEU A 33 1.50 2.86 -11.53
C LEU A 33 2.22 1.64 -10.96
N VAL A 34 3.53 1.59 -11.14
CA VAL A 34 4.35 0.40 -10.87
C VAL A 34 4.88 0.30 -9.44
N GLY A 35 4.59 1.27 -8.59
CA GLY A 35 4.99 1.26 -7.18
C GLY A 35 4.32 0.15 -6.37
N THR A 36 3.10 -0.22 -6.68
CA THR A 36 2.42 -1.38 -6.11
C THR A 36 3.00 -2.65 -6.71
N LYS A 37 3.49 -3.57 -5.87
CA LYS A 37 4.31 -4.72 -6.30
C LYS A 37 3.57 -6.05 -6.22
N TYR A 38 3.91 -6.96 -7.13
CA TYR A 38 3.50 -8.35 -7.07
C TYR A 38 4.50 -9.16 -6.24
N GLY A 39 4.00 -9.97 -5.32
CA GLY A 39 4.79 -10.94 -4.56
C GLY A 39 4.17 -12.33 -4.59
N CYS A 40 3.24 -12.64 -3.65
CA CYS A 40 2.62 -13.97 -3.55
C CYS A 40 1.41 -14.19 -4.46
N GLY A 41 0.67 -13.15 -4.82
CA GLY A 41 -0.58 -13.25 -5.59
C GLY A 41 -1.78 -13.81 -4.83
N ILE A 42 -1.65 -14.08 -3.52
CA ILE A 42 -2.66 -14.71 -2.66
C ILE A 42 -2.98 -13.89 -1.40
N ALA A 43 -2.73 -12.59 -1.44
CA ALA A 43 -2.99 -11.63 -0.37
C ALA A 43 -2.22 -11.86 0.95
N GLN A 44 -1.10 -12.58 0.94
CA GLN A 44 -0.35 -12.94 2.16
C GLN A 44 0.89 -12.09 2.41
N CYS A 45 1.63 -11.68 1.37
CA CYS A 45 2.92 -11.02 1.55
C CYS A 45 2.84 -9.51 1.82
N GLY A 46 1.76 -8.86 1.42
CA GLY A 46 1.55 -7.42 1.61
C GLY A 46 2.24 -6.49 0.63
N ALA A 47 3.04 -6.99 -0.31
CA ALA A 47 3.76 -6.16 -1.29
C ALA A 47 2.81 -5.34 -2.20
N CYS A 48 1.58 -5.81 -2.40
CA CYS A 48 0.56 -5.19 -3.23
C CYS A 48 -0.42 -4.29 -2.45
N THR A 49 -0.11 -3.90 -1.23
CA THR A 49 -1.02 -3.10 -0.41
C THR A 49 -1.27 -1.73 -1.02
N ILE A 50 -2.54 -1.41 -1.19
CA ILE A 50 -3.08 -0.10 -1.57
C ILE A 50 -4.09 0.33 -0.50
N HIS A 51 -4.61 1.55 -0.59
CA HIS A 51 -5.79 1.95 0.18
C HIS A 51 -7.04 1.92 -0.70
N LEU A 52 -8.09 1.28 -0.21
CA LEU A 52 -9.43 1.35 -0.77
C LEU A 52 -10.29 2.13 0.24
N ASN A 53 -10.72 3.33 -0.12
CA ASN A 53 -11.40 4.26 0.81
C ASN A 53 -10.60 4.47 2.12
N GLY A 54 -9.27 4.57 2.02
CA GLY A 54 -8.38 4.77 3.15
C GLY A 54 -8.01 3.52 3.94
N MET A 55 -8.52 2.35 3.60
CA MET A 55 -8.24 1.09 4.27
C MET A 55 -7.22 0.25 3.49
N ALA A 56 -6.22 -0.30 4.19
CA ALA A 56 -5.24 -1.20 3.59
C ALA A 56 -5.93 -2.42 2.96
N THR A 57 -5.67 -2.64 1.68
CA THR A 57 -6.29 -3.70 0.88
C THR A 57 -5.24 -4.34 -0.02
N ARG A 58 -5.32 -5.64 -0.22
CA ARG A 58 -4.40 -6.40 -1.09
C ARG A 58 -4.88 -6.35 -2.54
N ALA A 59 -4.18 -5.60 -3.38
CA ALA A 59 -4.57 -5.39 -4.77
C ALA A 59 -4.49 -6.65 -5.64
N CYS A 60 -3.70 -7.64 -5.25
CA CYS A 60 -3.56 -8.89 -6.01
C CYS A 60 -4.82 -9.78 -5.98
N GLN A 61 -5.72 -9.58 -5.02
CA GLN A 61 -6.95 -10.34 -4.88
C GLN A 61 -8.22 -9.49 -5.04
N LEU A 62 -8.08 -8.18 -5.19
CA LEU A 62 -9.20 -7.28 -5.42
C LEU A 62 -9.51 -7.23 -6.92
N GLN A 63 -10.65 -7.79 -7.33
CA GLN A 63 -11.11 -7.73 -8.72
C GLN A 63 -11.60 -6.32 -9.07
N VAL A 64 -11.35 -5.88 -10.31
CA VAL A 64 -11.77 -4.55 -10.79
C VAL A 64 -13.28 -4.34 -10.66
N SER A 65 -14.08 -5.37 -10.92
CA SER A 65 -15.54 -5.32 -10.78
C SER A 65 -16.02 -5.06 -9.34
N MET A 66 -15.20 -5.32 -8.35
CA MET A 66 -15.57 -5.13 -6.94
C MET A 66 -15.25 -3.72 -6.41
N VAL A 67 -14.52 -2.92 -7.17
CA VAL A 67 -14.10 -1.56 -6.73
C VAL A 67 -15.26 -0.58 -6.72
N GLY A 68 -16.14 -0.63 -7.72
CA GLY A 68 -17.27 0.29 -7.84
C GLY A 68 -16.80 1.75 -7.84
N ASN A 69 -17.43 2.56 -7.01
CA ASN A 69 -17.13 3.99 -6.85
C ASN A 69 -16.07 4.28 -5.77
N SER A 70 -15.39 3.26 -5.26
CA SER A 70 -14.39 3.43 -4.20
C SER A 70 -13.17 4.18 -4.71
N GLU A 71 -12.56 4.95 -3.81
CA GLU A 71 -11.30 5.64 -4.09
C GLU A 71 -10.12 4.72 -3.83
N ILE A 72 -9.25 4.59 -4.81
CA ILE A 72 -7.97 3.87 -4.70
C ILE A 72 -6.85 4.88 -4.48
N THR A 73 -6.06 4.68 -3.44
CA THR A 73 -4.80 5.41 -3.23
C THR A 73 -3.64 4.43 -3.30
N THR A 74 -2.68 4.71 -4.19
CA THR A 74 -1.43 3.97 -4.31
C THR A 74 -0.29 4.74 -3.65
N ILE A 75 0.90 4.13 -3.60
CA ILE A 75 2.08 4.80 -3.06
C ILE A 75 2.42 6.09 -3.83
N GLU A 76 2.15 6.13 -5.13
CA GLU A 76 2.39 7.31 -5.97
C GLU A 76 1.46 8.47 -5.59
N GLY A 77 0.28 8.18 -5.03
CA GLY A 77 -0.70 9.20 -4.63
C GLY A 77 -0.76 9.45 -3.13
N LEU A 78 0.12 8.85 -2.34
CA LEU A 78 0.11 9.01 -0.88
C LEU A 78 0.45 10.44 -0.44
N SER A 79 1.41 11.07 -1.14
CA SER A 79 1.78 12.48 -0.97
C SER A 79 2.45 12.98 -2.24
N GLU A 80 2.50 14.31 -2.43
CA GLU A 80 3.03 14.88 -3.67
C GLU A 80 4.53 14.60 -3.86
N ASN A 81 5.35 14.73 -2.82
CA ASN A 81 6.81 14.64 -2.94
C ASN A 81 7.43 13.65 -1.94
N GLY A 82 6.69 12.62 -1.53
CA GLY A 82 7.17 11.71 -0.49
C GLY A 82 7.22 12.33 0.90
N GLU A 83 6.41 13.36 1.15
CA GLU A 83 6.42 14.16 2.38
C GLU A 83 5.48 13.64 3.47
N HIS A 84 4.78 12.53 3.22
CA HIS A 84 3.96 11.93 4.26
C HIS A 84 4.82 11.56 5.48
N PRO A 85 4.38 11.81 6.73
CA PRO A 85 5.19 11.53 7.92
C PRO A 85 5.78 10.12 7.99
N VAL A 86 5.04 9.12 7.52
CA VAL A 86 5.53 7.74 7.43
C VAL A 86 6.67 7.63 6.42
N GLN A 87 6.55 8.24 5.25
CA GLN A 87 7.62 8.23 4.23
C GLN A 87 8.88 8.92 4.76
N GLN A 88 8.75 10.05 5.44
CA GLN A 88 9.88 10.74 6.08
C GLN A 88 10.54 9.86 7.15
N ALA A 89 9.75 9.22 7.99
CA ALA A 89 10.28 8.31 9.01
C ALA A 89 11.04 7.13 8.39
N TRP A 90 10.58 6.60 7.24
CA TRP A 90 11.29 5.56 6.50
C TRP A 90 12.67 6.01 6.01
N LEU A 91 12.78 7.24 5.54
CA LEU A 91 14.06 7.82 5.14
C LEU A 91 14.98 8.04 6.34
N GLU A 92 14.47 8.62 7.41
CA GLU A 92 15.25 8.94 8.61
C GLU A 92 15.78 7.69 9.33
N GLU A 93 15.02 6.59 9.33
CA GLU A 93 15.42 5.31 9.91
C GLU A 93 16.20 4.40 8.93
N ASP A 94 16.41 4.86 7.70
CA ASP A 94 17.11 4.09 6.66
C ASP A 94 16.57 2.65 6.54
N VAL A 95 15.24 2.53 6.41
CA VAL A 95 14.55 1.25 6.51
C VAL A 95 14.90 0.27 5.39
N PRO A 96 14.87 0.66 4.07
CA PRO A 96 14.97 -0.31 3.00
C PRO A 96 16.33 -0.99 2.88
N GLN A 97 16.32 -2.26 2.44
CA GLN A 97 17.47 -2.91 1.81
C GLN A 97 17.20 -3.04 0.31
N CYS A 98 16.59 -4.16 -0.16
CA CYS A 98 16.28 -4.28 -1.59
C CYS A 98 15.15 -3.31 -2.04
N GLY A 99 14.31 -2.88 -1.13
CA GLY A 99 13.24 -1.91 -1.37
C GLY A 99 11.94 -2.49 -1.93
N TYR A 100 11.92 -3.76 -2.34
CA TYR A 100 10.78 -4.34 -3.05
C TYR A 100 9.47 -4.36 -2.26
N CYS A 101 9.52 -4.69 -0.96
CA CYS A 101 8.34 -4.76 -0.09
C CYS A 101 7.93 -3.41 0.50
N GLN A 102 8.74 -2.36 0.35
CA GLN A 102 8.63 -1.17 1.18
C GLN A 102 7.41 -0.31 0.85
N THR A 103 6.98 -0.26 -0.40
CA THR A 103 5.75 0.46 -0.74
C THR A 103 4.53 -0.15 -0.04
N GLY A 104 4.43 -1.47 -0.02
CA GLY A 104 3.38 -2.18 0.73
C GLY A 104 3.52 -1.98 2.24
N GLN A 105 4.72 -2.00 2.78
CA GLN A 105 4.99 -1.74 4.20
C GLN A 105 4.53 -0.33 4.60
N ILE A 106 4.87 0.68 3.81
CA ILE A 106 4.46 2.07 4.05
C ILE A 106 2.94 2.21 4.00
N MET A 107 2.28 1.66 2.98
CA MET A 107 0.83 1.74 2.85
C MET A 107 0.10 1.08 4.03
N SER A 108 0.58 -0.07 4.49
CA SER A 108 0.05 -0.73 5.69
C SER A 108 0.29 0.09 6.96
N ALA A 109 1.46 0.67 7.12
CA ALA A 109 1.80 1.52 8.26
C ALA A 109 0.94 2.79 8.32
N VAL A 110 0.69 3.43 7.18
CA VAL A 110 -0.19 4.62 7.09
C VAL A 110 -1.61 4.27 7.54
N SER A 111 -2.15 3.15 7.08
CA SER A 111 -3.48 2.69 7.50
C SER A 111 -3.52 2.35 8.99
N LEU A 112 -2.48 1.71 9.52
CA LEU A 112 -2.35 1.42 10.96
C LEU A 112 -2.40 2.69 11.80
N LEU A 113 -1.59 3.69 11.46
CA LEU A 113 -1.49 4.95 12.20
C LEU A 113 -2.74 5.82 12.06
N LYS A 114 -3.46 5.73 10.95
CA LYS A 114 -4.73 6.40 10.76
C LYS A 114 -5.79 5.87 11.73
N ASN A 115 -5.82 4.56 11.95
CA ASN A 115 -6.77 3.91 12.84
C ASN A 115 -6.32 3.93 14.30
N ASN A 116 -5.02 3.94 14.55
CA ASN A 116 -4.42 4.01 15.89
C ASN A 116 -3.17 4.91 15.84
N PRO A 117 -3.32 6.22 16.16
CA PRO A 117 -2.22 7.18 16.06
C PRO A 117 -1.03 6.94 17.01
N HIS A 118 -1.25 6.20 18.09
CA HIS A 118 -0.22 5.92 19.10
C HIS A 118 -0.20 4.43 19.45
N PRO A 119 0.21 3.55 18.51
CA PRO A 119 0.18 2.12 18.74
C PRO A 119 1.27 1.68 19.70
N SER A 120 0.96 0.67 20.53
CA SER A 120 1.98 -0.04 21.30
C SER A 120 2.86 -0.89 20.38
N ASP A 121 4.00 -1.36 20.90
CA ASP A 121 4.89 -2.26 20.15
C ASP A 121 4.16 -3.52 19.64
N GLU A 122 3.33 -4.11 20.49
CA GLU A 122 2.51 -5.28 20.14
C GLU A 122 1.49 -4.97 19.06
N GLN A 123 0.86 -3.80 19.12
CA GLN A 123 -0.10 -3.35 18.10
C GLN A 123 0.58 -3.11 16.75
N ILE A 124 1.81 -2.60 16.74
CA ILE A 124 2.62 -2.46 15.52
C ILE A 124 2.94 -3.85 14.95
N GLU A 125 3.41 -4.76 15.77
CA GLU A 125 3.75 -6.12 15.35
C GLU A 125 2.54 -6.85 14.77
N MET A 126 1.39 -6.77 15.43
CA MET A 126 0.14 -7.34 14.93
C MET A 126 -0.33 -6.68 13.63
N GLY A 127 -0.35 -5.35 13.58
CA GLY A 127 -0.83 -4.59 12.43
C GLY A 127 0.04 -4.76 11.19
N MET A 128 1.34 -5.03 11.37
CA MET A 128 2.30 -5.22 10.28
C MET A 128 2.59 -6.69 9.97
N SER A 129 1.99 -7.64 10.68
CA SER A 129 2.28 -9.08 10.54
C SER A 129 1.95 -9.65 9.15
N GLY A 130 1.05 -9.02 8.41
CA GLY A 130 0.71 -9.38 7.03
C GLY A 130 1.66 -8.82 5.97
N ASN A 131 2.74 -8.12 6.37
CA ASN A 131 3.72 -7.53 5.45
C ASN A 131 5.07 -8.21 5.64
N LEU A 132 5.51 -8.96 4.64
CA LEU A 132 6.75 -9.75 4.69
C LEU A 132 7.92 -8.97 4.09
N CYS A 133 9.08 -9.04 4.74
CA CYS A 133 10.33 -8.49 4.24
C CYS A 133 11.40 -9.61 4.22
N ARG A 134 11.81 -10.02 3.03
CA ARG A 134 12.83 -11.08 2.88
C ARG A 134 14.20 -10.64 3.41
N CYS A 135 14.49 -9.34 3.36
CA CYS A 135 15.72 -8.75 3.90
C CYS A 135 15.68 -8.60 5.44
N GLY A 136 14.52 -8.80 6.07
CA GLY A 136 14.38 -8.78 7.51
C GLY A 136 14.45 -7.40 8.16
N THR A 137 13.96 -6.34 7.48
CA THR A 137 14.04 -4.95 7.99
C THR A 137 13.00 -4.62 9.05
N TYR A 138 12.40 -5.61 9.70
CA TYR A 138 11.28 -5.44 10.66
C TYR A 138 11.59 -4.51 11.82
N THR A 139 12.80 -4.57 12.39
CA THR A 139 13.20 -3.69 13.50
C THR A 139 13.22 -2.22 13.07
N ARG A 140 13.71 -1.92 11.88
CA ARG A 140 13.73 -0.56 11.33
C ARG A 140 12.33 -0.07 10.98
N ILE A 141 11.48 -0.94 10.42
CA ILE A 141 10.07 -0.65 10.15
C ILE A 141 9.35 -0.24 11.44
N LYS A 142 9.51 -1.01 12.51
CA LYS A 142 8.93 -0.71 13.82
C LYS A 142 9.40 0.65 14.35
N LYS A 143 10.69 0.94 14.27
CA LYS A 143 11.25 2.24 14.66
C LYS A 143 10.67 3.38 13.84
N ALA A 144 10.55 3.21 12.53
CA ALA A 144 9.99 4.21 11.64
C ALA A 144 8.52 4.50 11.96
N ILE A 145 7.71 3.47 12.23
CA ILE A 145 6.31 3.63 12.64
C ILE A 145 6.22 4.40 13.96
N LYS A 146 7.04 4.05 14.93
CA LYS A 146 7.09 4.76 16.23
C LYS A 146 7.50 6.23 16.04
N ARG A 147 8.46 6.51 15.20
CA ARG A 147 8.87 7.88 14.88
C ARG A 147 7.71 8.65 14.22
N ALA A 148 7.06 8.08 13.25
CA ALA A 148 5.92 8.69 12.57
C ALA A 148 4.75 8.96 13.53
N SER A 149 4.53 8.09 14.51
CA SER A 149 3.45 8.23 15.50
C SER A 149 3.67 9.37 16.51
N ASN A 150 4.93 9.82 16.67
CA ASN A 150 5.30 10.89 17.59
C ASN A 150 5.37 12.27 16.93
N ASN A 151 5.09 12.35 15.63
CA ASN A 151 5.12 13.61 14.87
C ASN A 151 3.73 14.29 14.80
#